data_4a2e27a86ce6b5dc2e428e5702ca286b
#
_entry.id   4a2e27a86ce6b5dc2e428e5702ca286b
#
_cell.length_a   1.000
_cell.length_b   1.000
_cell.length_c   1.000
_cell.angle_alpha   90.00
_cell.angle_beta   90.00
_cell.angle_gamma   90.00
#
_symmetry.space_group_name_H-M   'P 1'
#
loop_
_entity.id
_entity.type
_entity.pdbx_description
1 polymer ?
#
loop_
_entity_poly.entity_id
_entity_poly.type
_entity_poly.pdbx_seq_one_letter_code
_entity_poly.pdbx_strand_id
1 'polypeptide(L)'
;TATVNNGTISLSATPYNGTYDGKAHNALTNVSANPSDAKIEYSTNGTTYSTTMPTVTNSSSFTVTVKASKEGYKTQITTETVKVSKAEGKLTLSATSGTYTYPNSGTFTVSGNTGALSVSSNNNNIATASVSGNTVTVKSGTTAGKAIITVTSAEASNYNEKSATYTATVNNGTISLSATPYNG
;
A
#
# COMPACT_ATOMS: atom_id res chain seq x y z
N THR A 1 -29.41 -55.96 -18.28
CA THR A 1 -29.28 -54.49 -18.36
C THR A 1 -27.80 -54.14 -18.30
N ALA A 2 -27.26 -53.50 -19.36
CA ALA A 2 -25.89 -52.98 -19.32
C ALA A 2 -25.90 -51.67 -18.53
N THR A 3 -25.03 -51.60 -17.50
CA THR A 3 -24.81 -50.36 -16.75
C THR A 3 -23.64 -49.62 -17.37
N VAL A 4 -23.88 -48.41 -17.88
CA VAL A 4 -22.84 -47.52 -18.39
C VAL A 4 -22.42 -46.56 -17.24
N ASN A 5 -21.18 -46.62 -16.83
CA ASN A 5 -20.62 -45.70 -15.82
C ASN A 5 -19.98 -44.50 -16.52
N ASN A 6 -20.21 -43.29 -15.96
CA ASN A 6 -19.57 -42.08 -16.45
C ASN A 6 -18.06 -42.15 -16.23
N GLY A 7 -17.30 -41.65 -17.22
CA GLY A 7 -15.85 -41.42 -17.06
C GLY A 7 -15.56 -40.37 -15.99
N THR A 8 -14.32 -40.29 -15.55
CA THR A 8 -13.83 -39.26 -14.58
C THR A 8 -13.01 -38.21 -15.30
N ILE A 9 -13.16 -36.95 -14.89
CA ILE A 9 -12.30 -35.84 -15.31
C ILE A 9 -11.30 -35.60 -14.19
N SER A 10 -10.00 -35.50 -14.52
CA SER A 10 -9.05 -34.86 -13.60
C SER A 10 -8.96 -33.37 -13.95
N LEU A 11 -9.00 -32.50 -12.95
CA LEU A 11 -8.99 -31.04 -13.08
C LEU A 11 -7.94 -30.48 -12.14
N SER A 12 -7.06 -29.60 -12.67
CA SER A 12 -6.10 -28.84 -11.87
C SER A 12 -6.10 -27.39 -12.26
N ALA A 13 -5.81 -26.51 -11.28
CA ALA A 13 -5.64 -25.09 -11.46
C ALA A 13 -4.67 -24.57 -10.40
N THR A 14 -3.89 -23.53 -10.72
CA THR A 14 -2.99 -22.87 -9.77
C THR A 14 -3.44 -21.43 -9.60
N PRO A 15 -3.73 -20.97 -8.37
CA PRO A 15 -4.13 -19.60 -8.14
C PRO A 15 -2.95 -18.64 -8.30
N TYR A 16 -3.23 -17.44 -8.82
CA TYR A 16 -2.26 -16.36 -8.81
C TYR A 16 -2.07 -15.85 -7.37
N ASN A 17 -0.82 -15.81 -6.93
CA ASN A 17 -0.41 -15.22 -5.67
C ASN A 17 0.74 -14.26 -5.93
N GLY A 18 0.52 -12.97 -5.68
CA GLY A 18 1.50 -11.92 -5.98
C GLY A 18 1.39 -10.71 -5.08
N THR A 19 2.17 -9.70 -5.42
CA THR A 19 2.11 -8.35 -4.82
C THR A 19 1.62 -7.39 -5.89
N TYR A 20 0.85 -6.40 -5.52
CA TYR A 20 0.35 -5.37 -6.41
C TYR A 20 1.49 -4.71 -7.21
N ASP A 21 1.38 -4.72 -8.52
CA ASP A 21 2.36 -4.15 -9.46
C ASP A 21 1.70 -3.20 -10.49
N GLY A 22 0.39 -2.95 -10.35
CA GLY A 22 -0.39 -2.10 -11.25
C GLY A 22 -0.82 -2.77 -12.55
N LYS A 23 -0.53 -4.07 -12.74
CA LYS A 23 -0.87 -4.82 -13.94
C LYS A 23 -2.01 -5.79 -13.69
N ALA A 24 -2.75 -6.10 -14.74
CA ALA A 24 -3.75 -7.17 -14.71
C ALA A 24 -3.08 -8.53 -14.87
N HIS A 25 -3.44 -9.48 -14.01
CA HIS A 25 -2.99 -10.87 -14.03
C HIS A 25 -4.18 -11.79 -14.16
N ASN A 26 -4.03 -12.91 -14.88
CA ASN A 26 -5.02 -13.98 -14.84
C ASN A 26 -5.14 -14.51 -13.41
N ALA A 27 -6.36 -14.70 -12.94
CA ALA A 27 -6.64 -15.19 -11.59
C ALA A 27 -6.08 -16.60 -11.35
N LEU A 28 -6.00 -17.41 -12.41
CA LEU A 28 -5.44 -18.76 -12.34
C LEU A 28 -4.39 -18.96 -13.45
N THR A 29 -3.44 -19.84 -13.17
CA THR A 29 -2.44 -20.34 -14.11
C THR A 29 -2.52 -21.86 -14.18
N ASN A 30 -1.93 -22.47 -15.22
CA ASN A 30 -1.84 -23.93 -15.36
C ASN A 30 -3.19 -24.66 -15.20
N VAL A 31 -4.27 -24.06 -15.70
CA VAL A 31 -5.58 -24.73 -15.68
C VAL A 31 -5.59 -25.84 -16.73
N SER A 32 -5.83 -27.07 -16.29
CA SER A 32 -5.86 -28.23 -17.17
C SER A 32 -6.92 -29.25 -16.74
N ALA A 33 -7.48 -29.94 -17.74
CA ALA A 33 -8.39 -31.05 -17.52
C ALA A 33 -7.93 -32.26 -18.37
N ASN A 34 -8.21 -33.45 -17.88
CA ASN A 34 -8.06 -34.68 -18.66
C ASN A 34 -9.39 -35.47 -18.57
N PRO A 35 -10.07 -35.71 -19.69
CA PRO A 35 -9.65 -35.48 -21.10
C PRO A 35 -9.54 -33.99 -21.43
N SER A 36 -8.60 -33.64 -22.35
CA SER A 36 -8.21 -32.25 -22.66
C SER A 36 -9.27 -31.45 -23.42
N ASP A 37 -10.28 -32.13 -23.99
CA ASP A 37 -11.43 -31.54 -24.66
C ASP A 37 -12.62 -31.28 -23.73
N ALA A 38 -12.47 -31.46 -22.43
CA ALA A 38 -13.46 -31.05 -21.44
C ALA A 38 -13.67 -29.53 -21.47
N LYS A 39 -14.94 -29.10 -21.46
CA LYS A 39 -15.27 -27.67 -21.34
C LYS A 39 -14.89 -27.14 -19.96
N ILE A 40 -14.09 -26.10 -19.92
CA ILE A 40 -13.68 -25.41 -18.69
C ILE A 40 -14.45 -24.10 -18.55
N GLU A 41 -15.01 -23.85 -17.40
CA GLU A 41 -15.76 -22.64 -17.03
C GLU A 41 -15.30 -22.16 -15.65
N TYR A 42 -15.34 -20.84 -15.44
CA TYR A 42 -14.88 -20.15 -14.21
C TYR A 42 -16.04 -19.40 -13.57
N SER A 43 -16.02 -19.32 -12.24
CA SER A 43 -16.96 -18.53 -11.45
C SER A 43 -16.26 -17.87 -10.26
N THR A 44 -16.56 -16.59 -10.03
CA THR A 44 -16.09 -15.84 -8.83
C THR A 44 -17.16 -15.75 -7.74
N ASN A 45 -18.39 -16.23 -8.00
CA ASN A 45 -19.51 -16.23 -7.05
C ASN A 45 -20.09 -17.63 -6.78
N GLY A 46 -19.53 -18.67 -7.39
CA GLY A 46 -19.96 -20.06 -7.24
C GLY A 46 -21.25 -20.44 -8.00
N THR A 47 -21.94 -19.50 -8.63
CA THR A 47 -23.26 -19.71 -9.24
C THR A 47 -23.27 -19.42 -10.76
N THR A 48 -22.67 -18.33 -11.19
CA THR A 48 -22.61 -17.92 -12.60
C THR A 48 -21.25 -18.30 -13.17
N TYR A 49 -21.26 -19.08 -14.24
CA TYR A 49 -20.06 -19.58 -14.91
C TYR A 49 -19.84 -18.95 -16.28
N SER A 50 -18.58 -18.68 -16.62
CA SER A 50 -18.12 -18.14 -17.90
C SER A 50 -16.89 -18.89 -18.37
N THR A 51 -16.68 -18.97 -19.69
CA THR A 51 -15.43 -19.49 -20.29
C THR A 51 -14.29 -18.49 -20.26
N THR A 52 -14.58 -17.21 -19.91
CA THR A 52 -13.56 -16.17 -19.80
C THR A 52 -12.84 -16.30 -18.46
N MET A 53 -11.50 -16.37 -18.50
CA MET A 53 -10.65 -16.38 -17.31
C MET A 53 -10.81 -15.07 -16.55
N PRO A 54 -11.13 -15.09 -15.23
CA PRO A 54 -11.12 -13.89 -14.40
C PRO A 54 -9.72 -13.29 -14.30
N THR A 55 -9.64 -11.97 -14.13
CA THR A 55 -8.40 -11.24 -13.91
C THR A 55 -8.43 -10.50 -12.58
N VAL A 56 -7.24 -10.21 -12.03
CA VAL A 56 -7.03 -9.42 -10.82
C VAL A 56 -5.98 -8.34 -11.09
N THR A 57 -6.25 -7.12 -10.63
CA THR A 57 -5.30 -6.00 -10.75
C THR A 57 -4.96 -5.44 -9.38
N ASN A 58 -5.96 -5.27 -8.51
CA ASN A 58 -5.81 -4.64 -7.21
C ASN A 58 -5.50 -5.67 -6.11
N SER A 59 -4.90 -5.20 -5.04
CA SER A 59 -4.72 -5.97 -3.81
C SER A 59 -6.08 -6.49 -3.31
N SER A 60 -6.20 -7.79 -3.23
CA SER A 60 -7.45 -8.48 -2.87
C SER A 60 -7.21 -9.95 -2.55
N SER A 61 -8.21 -10.59 -1.96
CA SER A 61 -8.28 -12.04 -1.81
C SER A 61 -9.70 -12.50 -2.15
N PHE A 62 -9.83 -13.41 -3.10
CA PHE A 62 -11.12 -13.98 -3.51
C PHE A 62 -10.94 -15.40 -4.04
N THR A 63 -12.04 -16.14 -4.18
CA THR A 63 -12.03 -17.50 -4.69
C THR A 63 -12.46 -17.54 -6.15
N VAL A 64 -11.88 -18.46 -6.90
CA VAL A 64 -12.31 -18.82 -8.26
C VAL A 64 -12.65 -20.30 -8.25
N THR A 65 -13.89 -20.61 -8.59
CA THR A 65 -14.36 -21.98 -8.81
C THR A 65 -14.19 -22.31 -10.29
N VAL A 66 -13.50 -23.41 -10.56
CA VAL A 66 -13.29 -23.96 -11.90
C VAL A 66 -14.15 -25.19 -12.06
N LYS A 67 -14.92 -25.26 -13.12
CA LYS A 67 -15.76 -26.39 -13.47
C LYS A 67 -15.31 -26.98 -14.80
N ALA A 68 -15.05 -28.28 -14.83
CA ALA A 68 -14.79 -29.04 -16.05
C ALA A 68 -15.93 -30.01 -16.32
N SER A 69 -16.47 -29.99 -17.54
CA SER A 69 -17.60 -30.82 -17.95
C SER A 69 -17.39 -31.41 -19.34
N LYS A 70 -17.83 -32.64 -19.52
CA LYS A 70 -17.84 -33.36 -20.82
C LYS A 70 -18.96 -34.40 -20.81
N GLU A 71 -19.60 -34.57 -21.95
CA GLU A 71 -20.63 -35.63 -22.13
C GLU A 71 -20.03 -37.02 -21.87
N GLY A 72 -20.77 -37.84 -21.11
CA GLY A 72 -20.31 -39.17 -20.70
C GLY A 72 -19.33 -39.17 -19.55
N TYR A 73 -19.03 -38.01 -18.95
CA TYR A 73 -18.12 -37.88 -17.81
C TYR A 73 -18.79 -37.20 -16.61
N LYS A 74 -18.27 -37.50 -15.41
CA LYS A 74 -18.66 -36.83 -14.20
C LYS A 74 -18.09 -35.43 -14.16
N THR A 75 -18.92 -34.39 -14.05
CA THR A 75 -18.44 -33.01 -13.88
C THR A 75 -17.51 -32.90 -12.69
N GLN A 76 -16.38 -32.20 -12.86
CA GLN A 76 -15.39 -31.95 -11.82
C GLN A 76 -15.33 -30.46 -11.50
N ILE A 77 -15.19 -30.13 -10.21
CA ILE A 77 -15.12 -28.77 -9.71
C ILE A 77 -13.94 -28.69 -8.74
N THR A 78 -13.15 -27.61 -8.86
CA THR A 78 -12.15 -27.21 -7.86
C THR A 78 -12.31 -25.73 -7.55
N THR A 79 -11.90 -25.31 -6.36
CA THR A 79 -11.95 -23.90 -5.92
C THR A 79 -10.59 -23.49 -5.41
N GLU A 80 -10.06 -22.40 -5.97
CA GLU A 80 -8.76 -21.85 -5.68
C GLU A 80 -8.88 -20.46 -5.07
N THR A 81 -7.97 -20.11 -4.13
CA THR A 81 -7.92 -18.78 -3.52
C THR A 81 -6.83 -17.95 -4.17
N VAL A 82 -7.24 -16.91 -4.88
CA VAL A 82 -6.36 -15.88 -5.47
C VAL A 82 -6.02 -14.85 -4.40
N LYS A 83 -4.75 -14.46 -4.30
CA LYS A 83 -4.31 -13.45 -3.34
C LYS A 83 -3.32 -12.48 -3.99
N VAL A 84 -3.64 -11.19 -3.94
CA VAL A 84 -2.72 -10.09 -4.27
C VAL A 84 -2.49 -9.26 -3.02
N SER A 85 -1.27 -9.29 -2.51
CA SER A 85 -0.86 -8.50 -1.35
C SER A 85 -0.62 -7.04 -1.74
N LYS A 86 -0.74 -6.12 -0.78
CA LYS A 86 -0.36 -4.72 -0.98
C LYS A 86 1.13 -4.62 -1.28
N ALA A 87 1.50 -3.67 -2.14
CA ALA A 87 2.88 -3.29 -2.37
C ALA A 87 3.40 -2.41 -1.21
N GLU A 88 4.71 -2.28 -1.10
CA GLU A 88 5.34 -1.35 -0.17
C GLU A 88 4.92 0.10 -0.49
N GLY A 89 4.54 0.82 0.57
CA GLY A 89 4.26 2.25 0.47
C GLY A 89 5.49 3.04 0.04
N LYS A 90 5.26 4.19 -0.59
CA LYS A 90 6.32 5.09 -1.05
C LYS A 90 6.21 6.42 -0.33
N LEU A 91 7.36 7.05 -0.07
CA LEU A 91 7.46 8.35 0.58
C LEU A 91 8.90 8.85 0.43
N THR A 92 9.06 10.05 -0.09
CA THR A 92 10.37 10.72 -0.22
C THR A 92 10.26 12.13 0.32
N LEU A 93 11.19 12.52 1.19
CA LEU A 93 11.30 13.89 1.72
C LEU A 93 12.34 14.65 0.91
N SER A 94 12.09 15.92 0.57
CA SER A 94 13.06 16.78 -0.11
C SER A 94 14.25 17.18 0.78
N ALA A 95 14.11 17.04 2.10
CA ALA A 95 15.16 17.21 3.09
C ALA A 95 14.93 16.29 4.28
N THR A 96 16.00 15.86 4.96
CA THR A 96 15.95 14.98 6.13
C THR A 96 16.31 15.72 7.43
N SER A 97 16.71 16.99 7.34
CA SER A 97 17.02 17.83 8.53
C SER A 97 16.94 19.31 8.19
N GLY A 98 16.81 20.13 9.24
CA GLY A 98 16.92 21.59 9.18
C GLY A 98 17.25 22.18 10.55
N THR A 99 17.81 23.40 10.52
CA THR A 99 18.18 24.14 11.71
C THR A 99 17.40 25.44 11.78
N TYR A 100 16.84 25.73 12.93
CA TYR A 100 15.97 26.87 13.20
C TYR A 100 16.44 27.65 14.40
N THR A 101 16.10 28.92 14.46
CA THR A 101 16.24 29.77 15.66
C THR A 101 14.85 30.32 15.99
N TYR A 102 14.41 30.19 17.22
CA TYR A 102 13.10 30.72 17.62
C TYR A 102 12.97 32.22 17.30
N PRO A 103 11.84 32.69 16.72
CA PRO A 103 10.58 31.99 16.43
C PRO A 103 10.45 31.52 14.95
N ASN A 104 11.51 31.17 14.28
CA ASN A 104 11.52 30.89 12.85
C ASN A 104 10.83 29.54 12.51
N SER A 105 10.43 29.44 11.25
CA SER A 105 9.88 28.24 10.65
C SER A 105 10.53 27.97 9.29
N GLY A 106 10.38 26.77 8.79
CA GLY A 106 10.78 26.39 7.44
C GLY A 106 9.92 25.29 6.89
N THR A 107 10.11 24.99 5.63
CA THR A 107 9.31 23.99 4.92
C THR A 107 10.19 23.01 4.19
N PHE A 108 9.66 21.80 3.99
CA PHE A 108 10.17 20.84 3.03
C PHE A 108 8.98 20.15 2.34
N THR A 109 9.23 19.53 1.20
CA THR A 109 8.19 18.87 0.42
C THR A 109 8.29 17.36 0.53
N VAL A 110 7.15 16.71 0.32
CA VAL A 110 6.98 15.26 0.25
C VAL A 110 6.61 14.91 -1.17
N SER A 111 7.15 13.81 -1.69
CA SER A 111 6.83 13.28 -3.01
C SER A 111 6.71 11.77 -2.99
N GLY A 112 6.03 11.21 -4.01
CA GLY A 112 5.87 9.79 -4.20
C GLY A 112 5.02 9.09 -3.13
N ASN A 113 4.34 9.84 -2.24
CA ASN A 113 3.44 9.25 -1.25
C ASN A 113 2.29 8.49 -1.91
N THR A 114 1.98 7.33 -1.39
CA THR A 114 0.94 6.42 -1.90
C THR A 114 -0.39 6.56 -1.17
N GLY A 115 -0.39 7.20 0.01
CA GLY A 115 -1.57 7.47 0.82
C GLY A 115 -1.61 8.90 1.35
N ALA A 116 -2.59 9.21 2.17
CA ALA A 116 -2.74 10.50 2.82
C ALA A 116 -1.55 10.79 3.74
N LEU A 117 -1.10 12.05 3.77
CA LEU A 117 0.03 12.46 4.59
C LEU A 117 -0.43 12.90 5.98
N SER A 118 0.34 12.50 6.97
CA SER A 118 0.26 13.02 8.35
C SER A 118 1.67 13.28 8.88
N VAL A 119 1.77 14.14 9.91
CA VAL A 119 3.03 14.48 10.56
C VAL A 119 2.87 14.50 12.07
N SER A 120 3.90 14.10 12.77
CA SER A 120 3.98 14.21 14.23
C SER A 120 5.39 14.62 14.67
N SER A 121 5.49 15.28 15.80
CA SER A 121 6.76 15.60 16.45
C SER A 121 6.90 14.78 17.73
N ASN A 122 8.08 14.27 18.01
CA ASN A 122 8.36 13.59 19.27
C ASN A 122 8.54 14.58 20.45
N ASN A 123 8.72 15.90 20.16
CA ASN A 123 8.81 16.95 21.19
C ASN A 123 8.33 18.31 20.65
N ASN A 124 7.08 18.64 20.95
CA ASN A 124 6.45 19.89 20.52
C ASN A 124 7.03 21.16 21.17
N ASN A 125 7.72 21.04 22.29
CA ASN A 125 8.40 22.19 22.92
C ASN A 125 9.64 22.62 22.12
N ILE A 126 10.27 21.68 21.39
CA ILE A 126 11.42 21.95 20.52
C ILE A 126 10.95 22.35 19.12
N ALA A 127 10.08 21.53 18.50
CA ALA A 127 9.56 21.84 17.19
C ALA A 127 8.18 21.21 17.00
N THR A 128 7.27 21.91 16.34
CA THR A 128 5.98 21.42 15.86
C THR A 128 6.01 21.27 14.35
N ALA A 129 5.14 20.42 13.81
CA ALA A 129 4.98 20.26 12.36
C ALA A 129 3.52 20.21 11.97
N SER A 130 3.25 20.69 10.77
CA SER A 130 1.94 20.56 10.10
C SER A 130 2.16 20.22 8.62
N VAL A 131 1.18 19.58 7.99
CA VAL A 131 1.20 19.25 6.56
C VAL A 131 -0.02 19.84 5.87
N SER A 132 0.21 20.42 4.70
CA SER A 132 -0.85 20.91 3.80
C SER A 132 -0.48 20.53 2.37
N GLY A 133 -1.34 19.71 1.75
CA GLY A 133 -0.97 19.05 0.50
C GLY A 133 0.32 18.25 0.67
N ASN A 134 1.32 18.53 -0.13
CA ASN A 134 2.64 17.89 -0.07
C ASN A 134 3.72 18.75 0.63
N THR A 135 3.34 19.84 1.28
CA THR A 135 4.27 20.72 1.99
C THR A 135 4.16 20.50 3.50
N VAL A 136 5.28 20.18 4.13
CA VAL A 136 5.42 20.12 5.58
C VAL A 136 6.04 21.42 6.06
N THR A 137 5.37 22.07 7.03
CA THR A 137 5.88 23.26 7.72
C THR A 137 6.35 22.84 9.10
N VAL A 138 7.60 23.15 9.44
CA VAL A 138 8.20 22.96 10.75
C VAL A 138 8.33 24.31 11.42
N LYS A 139 7.80 24.47 12.64
CA LYS A 139 7.94 25.68 13.48
C LYS A 139 8.80 25.36 14.67
N SER A 140 9.82 26.20 14.92
CA SER A 140 10.61 26.12 16.14
C SER A 140 9.75 26.40 17.38
N GLY A 141 9.94 25.61 18.41
CA GLY A 141 9.43 25.87 19.76
C GLY A 141 10.38 26.76 20.56
N THR A 142 10.04 26.96 21.84
CA THR A 142 10.81 27.83 22.76
C THR A 142 12.01 27.14 23.41
N THR A 143 12.15 25.84 23.22
CA THR A 143 13.22 25.04 23.81
C THR A 143 14.25 24.66 22.75
N ALA A 144 15.51 24.95 22.98
CA ALA A 144 16.60 24.51 22.10
C ALA A 144 16.82 23.01 22.24
N GLY A 145 17.21 22.38 21.14
CA GLY A 145 17.42 20.92 21.09
C GLY A 145 17.12 20.33 19.72
N LYS A 146 16.92 19.01 19.71
CA LYS A 146 16.54 18.27 18.50
C LYS A 146 15.18 17.61 18.69
N ALA A 147 14.31 17.75 17.71
CA ALA A 147 13.06 17.03 17.61
C ALA A 147 13.05 16.18 16.32
N ILE A 148 12.44 15.01 16.39
CA ILE A 148 12.22 14.15 15.26
C ILE A 148 10.77 14.36 14.78
N ILE A 149 10.64 14.84 13.58
CA ILE A 149 9.36 14.94 12.87
C ILE A 149 9.18 13.66 12.05
N THR A 150 8.17 12.88 12.37
CA THR A 150 7.78 11.71 11.58
C THR A 150 6.72 12.11 10.57
N VAL A 151 6.99 11.84 9.31
CA VAL A 151 6.04 12.02 8.20
C VAL A 151 5.56 10.64 7.81
N THR A 152 4.25 10.44 7.76
CA THR A 152 3.64 9.15 7.42
C THR A 152 2.73 9.31 6.21
N SER A 153 2.94 8.46 5.21
CA SER A 153 1.99 8.18 4.14
C SER A 153 1.13 7.01 4.59
N ALA A 154 -0.13 7.26 4.85
CA ALA A 154 -1.05 6.24 5.36
C ALA A 154 -1.20 5.06 4.40
N GLU A 155 -1.64 3.93 4.93
CA GLU A 155 -2.05 2.78 4.14
C GLU A 155 -3.12 3.17 3.12
N ALA A 156 -3.02 2.64 1.90
CA ALA A 156 -3.97 2.83 0.81
C ALA A 156 -4.48 1.48 0.30
N SER A 157 -5.39 1.49 -0.68
CA SER A 157 -6.01 0.26 -1.19
C SER A 157 -4.97 -0.77 -1.64
N ASN A 158 -3.90 -0.32 -2.33
CA ASN A 158 -2.90 -1.19 -2.95
C ASN A 158 -1.50 -1.06 -2.31
N TYR A 159 -1.33 -0.23 -1.28
CA TYR A 159 -0.03 0.06 -0.68
C TYR A 159 -0.09 0.02 0.85
N ASN A 160 0.93 -0.53 1.46
CA ASN A 160 1.15 -0.45 2.91
C ASN A 160 1.51 0.98 3.33
N GLU A 161 1.37 1.29 4.62
CA GLU A 161 1.88 2.51 5.22
C GLU A 161 3.40 2.66 5.01
N LYS A 162 3.88 3.91 4.88
CA LYS A 162 5.30 4.26 4.84
C LYS A 162 5.57 5.51 5.64
N SER A 163 6.62 5.46 6.49
CA SER A 163 7.06 6.62 7.26
C SER A 163 8.51 6.97 6.93
N ALA A 164 8.82 8.26 7.08
CA ALA A 164 10.17 8.81 7.01
C ALA A 164 10.34 9.90 8.07
N THR A 165 11.58 10.16 8.50
CA THR A 165 11.87 11.10 9.57
C THR A 165 12.65 12.31 9.06
N TYR A 166 12.39 13.44 9.69
CA TYR A 166 13.10 14.70 9.52
C TYR A 166 13.57 15.19 10.87
N THR A 167 14.85 15.58 11.00
CA THR A 167 15.44 16.11 12.24
C THR A 167 15.38 17.63 12.24
N ALA A 168 14.59 18.20 13.15
CA ALA A 168 14.57 19.63 13.42
C ALA A 168 15.53 19.96 14.58
N THR A 169 16.55 20.77 14.31
CA THR A 169 17.46 21.31 15.34
C THR A 169 17.05 22.75 15.63
N VAL A 170 16.75 23.07 16.88
CA VAL A 170 16.40 24.44 17.32
C VAL A 170 17.51 24.97 18.18
N ASN A 171 18.05 26.16 17.82
CA ASN A 171 19.04 26.87 18.54
C ASN A 171 18.41 28.01 19.37
N ASN A 172 19.06 28.40 20.45
CA ASN A 172 18.67 29.58 21.21
C ASN A 172 18.78 30.84 20.34
N GLY A 173 17.84 31.75 20.50
CA GLY A 173 17.95 33.09 19.97
C GLY A 173 19.00 33.91 20.77
N THR A 174 19.56 34.91 20.09
CA THR A 174 20.45 35.89 20.77
C THR A 174 19.64 37.11 21.20
N ILE A 175 19.88 37.56 22.42
CA ILE A 175 19.33 38.82 22.93
C ILE A 175 20.45 39.87 22.83
N SER A 176 20.19 40.95 22.09
CA SER A 176 21.08 42.13 22.10
C SER A 176 20.55 43.15 23.07
N LEU A 177 21.37 43.51 24.04
CA LEU A 177 21.09 44.59 24.98
C LEU A 177 21.95 45.81 24.62
N SER A 178 21.32 46.94 24.33
CA SER A 178 22.02 48.22 24.18
C SER A 178 21.62 49.15 25.32
N ALA A 179 22.60 49.73 25.99
CA ALA A 179 22.39 50.78 26.97
C ALA A 179 23.01 52.09 26.45
N THR A 180 22.21 53.15 26.44
CA THR A 180 22.74 54.51 26.17
C THR A 180 23.26 55.10 27.50
N PRO A 181 24.55 55.50 27.57
CA PRO A 181 25.03 56.14 28.78
C PRO A 181 24.22 57.44 29.05
N TYR A 182 23.81 57.65 30.28
CA TYR A 182 23.27 58.90 30.70
C TYR A 182 24.45 59.90 30.86
N ASN A 183 24.50 60.91 30.02
CA ASN A 183 25.39 62.05 30.20
C ASN A 183 24.62 63.11 31.00
N GLY A 184 24.87 63.16 32.33
CA GLY A 184 24.38 64.21 33.19
C GLY A 184 25.14 65.53 33.01
#